data_6143561a4d9d8074f148b53ead51a182
#
_entry.id   6143561a4d9d8074f148b53ead51a182
#
_cell.length_a   1.000
_cell.length_b   1.000
_cell.length_c   1.000
_cell.angle_alpha   90.00
_cell.angle_beta   90.00
_cell.angle_gamma   90.00
#
_symmetry.space_group_name_H-M   'P 1'
#
loop_
_entity.id
_entity.type
_entity.pdbx_description
1 polymer ?
#
loop_
_entity_poly.entity_id
_entity_poly.type
_entity_poly.pdbx_seq_one_letter_code
_entity_poly.pdbx_strand_id
1 'polypeptide(L)'
;MPALLDLAGITVRFGGVVAISHLDLRVDAGSLVAVIGPNGAGKTTGFNVITGVCRPTEGSVSFDGERIDGRPTHQISRRGIARTFQNIRLFRSLSALENVSAALVGASRSGRADLQRGAAWQRREDENLAQARDLLGRLGLARFADARADSLPYGEQRRLEIARALATRPRLLLLDEPAAGMNPSEKEALRELIVSLHRDFALTIVLIDHDIPFVMNLCERVTVLDHGEKIAEGPPDRVRSDPRVIEAYLGTDAEGAQA
;
A
#
# COMPACT_ATOMS: atom_id res chain seq x y z
N MET A 1 -4.71 13.57 17.74
CA MET A 1 -5.64 12.45 17.55
C MET A 1 -4.89 11.16 17.83
N PRO A 2 -5.53 10.06 18.27
CA PRO A 2 -4.81 8.78 18.38
C PRO A 2 -4.34 8.34 16.99
N ALA A 3 -3.15 7.74 16.92
CA ALA A 3 -2.61 7.21 15.67
C ALA A 3 -3.52 6.10 15.12
N LEU A 4 -3.73 6.07 13.80
CA LEU A 4 -4.40 4.94 13.15
C LEU A 4 -3.48 3.73 13.08
N LEU A 5 -2.19 3.94 12.75
CA LEU A 5 -1.15 2.92 12.76
C LEU A 5 -0.01 3.39 13.66
N ASP A 6 0.46 2.50 14.53
CA ASP A 6 1.56 2.75 15.43
C ASP A 6 2.49 1.54 15.49
N LEU A 7 3.74 1.73 15.08
CA LEU A 7 4.84 0.81 15.22
C LEU A 7 5.72 1.31 16.35
N ALA A 8 5.90 0.53 17.39
CA ALA A 8 6.69 0.88 18.57
C ALA A 8 7.86 -0.08 18.74
N GLY A 9 9.10 0.43 18.54
CA GLY A 9 10.35 -0.30 18.74
C GLY A 9 10.48 -1.55 17.88
N ILE A 10 9.98 -1.54 16.65
CA ILE A 10 9.98 -2.72 15.77
C ILE A 10 11.41 -3.11 15.40
N THR A 11 11.77 -4.34 15.76
CA THR A 11 13.00 -5.00 15.33
C THR A 11 12.66 -6.27 14.55
N VAL A 12 13.29 -6.47 13.40
CA VAL A 12 13.15 -7.67 12.57
C VAL A 12 14.53 -8.25 12.26
N ARG A 13 14.70 -9.52 12.61
CA ARG A 13 15.94 -10.28 12.34
C ARG A 13 15.62 -11.49 11.46
N PHE A 14 16.45 -11.69 10.44
CA PHE A 14 16.44 -12.89 9.62
C PHE A 14 17.79 -13.61 9.77
N GLY A 15 17.82 -14.66 10.58
CA GLY A 15 19.09 -15.29 10.96
C GLY A 15 20.02 -14.28 11.66
N GLY A 16 21.19 -14.06 11.09
CA GLY A 16 22.18 -13.10 11.61
C GLY A 16 21.98 -11.65 11.14
N VAL A 17 21.05 -11.39 10.21
CA VAL A 17 20.85 -10.06 9.61
C VAL A 17 19.74 -9.30 10.32
N VAL A 18 20.00 -8.08 10.74
CA VAL A 18 19.00 -7.14 11.28
C VAL A 18 18.43 -6.34 10.10
N ALA A 19 17.19 -6.63 9.70
CA ALA A 19 16.54 -5.95 8.59
C ALA A 19 15.83 -4.66 9.01
N ILE A 20 15.39 -4.57 10.27
CA ILE A 20 14.85 -3.36 10.92
C ILE A 20 15.34 -3.35 12.37
N SER A 21 15.78 -2.20 12.84
CA SER A 21 16.29 -1.96 14.19
C SER A 21 15.51 -0.83 14.86
N HIS A 22 14.74 -1.15 15.91
CA HIS A 22 14.03 -0.20 16.77
C HIS A 22 13.19 0.85 16.02
N LEU A 23 12.51 0.47 14.95
CA LEU A 23 11.67 1.39 14.16
C LEU A 23 10.43 1.82 14.94
N ASP A 24 10.32 3.13 15.15
CA ASP A 24 9.09 3.81 15.57
C ASP A 24 8.49 4.53 14.36
N LEU A 25 7.23 4.22 14.02
CA LEU A 25 6.48 4.87 12.95
C LEU A 25 5.05 5.10 13.38
N ARG A 26 4.63 6.35 13.39
CA ARG A 26 3.27 6.73 13.73
C ARG A 26 2.57 7.38 12.54
N VAL A 27 1.37 6.86 12.20
CA VAL A 27 0.55 7.35 11.09
C VAL A 27 -0.82 7.74 11.63
N ASP A 28 -1.15 9.01 11.51
CA ASP A 28 -2.46 9.53 11.94
C ASP A 28 -3.54 9.22 10.91
N ALA A 29 -4.80 9.12 11.36
CA ALA A 29 -5.91 8.88 10.46
C ALA A 29 -6.06 10.03 9.44
N GLY A 30 -6.32 9.68 8.18
CA GLY A 30 -6.50 10.64 7.11
C GLY A 30 -5.21 11.32 6.63
N SER A 31 -4.01 10.80 6.97
CA SER A 31 -2.74 11.33 6.46
C SER A 31 -2.28 10.58 5.20
N LEU A 32 -1.51 11.28 4.38
CA LEU A 32 -0.81 10.76 3.20
C LEU A 32 0.69 10.90 3.43
N VAL A 33 1.34 9.79 3.80
CA VAL A 33 2.74 9.75 4.23
C VAL A 33 3.56 8.76 3.43
N ALA A 34 4.89 8.94 3.42
CA ALA A 34 5.79 8.02 2.74
C ALA A 34 6.87 7.46 3.67
N VAL A 35 7.34 6.27 3.31
CA VAL A 35 8.57 5.67 3.84
C VAL A 35 9.53 5.49 2.67
N ILE A 36 10.66 6.19 2.69
CA ILE A 36 11.68 6.14 1.64
C ILE A 36 13.01 5.63 2.20
N GLY A 37 13.98 5.43 1.33
CA GLY A 37 15.34 5.00 1.70
C GLY A 37 15.99 4.19 0.58
N PRO A 38 17.29 3.93 0.65
CA PRO A 38 18.02 3.11 -0.32
C PRO A 38 17.46 1.68 -0.45
N ASN A 39 17.92 0.95 -1.45
CA ASN A 39 17.62 -0.48 -1.58
C ASN A 39 18.19 -1.23 -0.37
N GLY A 40 17.40 -2.16 0.19
CA GLY A 40 17.80 -2.87 1.41
C GLY A 40 17.58 -2.13 2.73
N ALA A 41 17.12 -0.87 2.73
CA ALA A 41 16.90 -0.07 3.95
C ALA A 41 15.77 -0.60 4.88
N GLY A 42 15.06 -1.69 4.54
CA GLY A 42 14.04 -2.29 5.39
C GLY A 42 12.60 -1.87 5.09
N LYS A 43 12.35 -1.02 4.09
CA LYS A 43 11.00 -0.50 3.75
C LYS A 43 9.96 -1.60 3.54
N THR A 44 10.22 -2.53 2.64
CA THR A 44 9.32 -3.67 2.34
C THR A 44 9.16 -4.59 3.55
N THR A 45 10.20 -4.74 4.38
CA THR A 45 10.13 -5.48 5.65
C THR A 45 9.14 -4.81 6.61
N GLY A 46 9.15 -3.47 6.71
CA GLY A 46 8.16 -2.71 7.47
C GLY A 46 6.73 -2.98 7.01
N PHE A 47 6.47 -2.94 5.70
CA PHE A 47 5.15 -3.29 5.15
C PHE A 47 4.76 -4.75 5.42
N ASN A 48 5.74 -5.67 5.36
CA ASN A 48 5.51 -7.08 5.69
C ASN A 48 5.10 -7.27 7.15
N VAL A 49 5.68 -6.49 8.07
CA VAL A 49 5.32 -6.49 9.49
C VAL A 49 3.89 -5.95 9.67
N ILE A 50 3.56 -4.79 9.08
CA ILE A 50 2.22 -4.18 9.17
C ILE A 50 1.14 -5.13 8.66
N THR A 51 1.42 -5.87 7.58
CA THR A 51 0.45 -6.77 6.93
C THR A 51 0.45 -8.20 7.49
N GLY A 52 1.30 -8.51 8.48
CA GLY A 52 1.38 -9.83 9.10
C GLY A 52 2.00 -10.92 8.21
N VAL A 53 2.71 -10.52 7.15
CA VAL A 53 3.54 -11.43 6.33
C VAL A 53 4.82 -11.82 7.10
N CYS A 54 5.34 -10.89 7.90
CA CYS A 54 6.48 -11.08 8.77
C CYS A 54 6.09 -10.73 10.21
N ARG A 55 6.52 -11.52 11.18
CA ARG A 55 6.36 -11.21 12.60
C ARG A 55 7.58 -10.43 13.08
N PRO A 56 7.41 -9.31 13.81
CA PRO A 56 8.54 -8.63 14.41
C PRO A 56 9.21 -9.52 15.48
N THR A 57 10.54 -9.41 15.60
CA THR A 57 11.30 -10.07 16.65
C THR A 57 11.08 -9.38 18.00
N GLU A 58 11.02 -8.04 17.96
CA GLU A 58 10.78 -7.17 19.11
C GLU A 58 9.84 -6.04 18.72
N GLY A 59 9.23 -5.41 19.72
CA GLY A 59 8.30 -4.30 19.51
C GLY A 59 6.85 -4.73 19.32
N SER A 60 6.00 -3.80 18.93
CA SER A 60 4.58 -4.03 18.71
C SER A 60 4.01 -3.18 17.59
N VAL A 61 2.99 -3.70 16.91
CA VAL A 61 2.21 -2.98 15.91
C VAL A 61 0.78 -2.86 16.40
N SER A 62 0.28 -1.63 16.44
CA SER A 62 -1.11 -1.35 16.77
C SER A 62 -1.82 -0.67 15.60
N PHE A 63 -3.06 -1.05 15.35
CA PHE A 63 -3.94 -0.45 14.35
C PHE A 63 -5.26 -0.08 15.01
N ASP A 64 -5.63 1.21 14.95
CA ASP A 64 -6.82 1.75 15.61
C ASP A 64 -6.85 1.43 17.12
N GLY A 65 -5.70 1.52 17.79
CA GLY A 65 -5.51 1.22 19.19
C GLY A 65 -5.48 -0.28 19.55
N GLU A 66 -5.72 -1.18 18.60
CA GLU A 66 -5.63 -2.62 18.84
C GLU A 66 -4.32 -3.22 18.34
N ARG A 67 -3.67 -4.05 19.14
CA ARG A 67 -2.47 -4.79 18.79
C ARG A 67 -2.75 -5.81 17.68
N ILE A 68 -1.98 -5.76 16.58
CA ILE A 68 -2.16 -6.61 15.40
C ILE A 68 -0.95 -7.49 15.07
N ASP A 69 0.22 -7.27 15.66
CA ASP A 69 1.40 -8.10 15.40
C ASP A 69 1.14 -9.58 15.73
N GLY A 70 1.64 -10.45 14.87
CA GLY A 70 1.43 -11.90 14.98
C GLY A 70 0.05 -12.39 14.55
N ARG A 71 -0.87 -11.50 14.15
CA ARG A 71 -2.14 -11.92 13.53
C ARG A 71 -1.92 -12.34 12.08
N PRO A 72 -2.68 -13.32 11.58
CA PRO A 72 -2.59 -13.71 10.16
C PRO A 72 -3.10 -12.60 9.25
N THR A 73 -2.49 -12.47 8.06
CA THR A 73 -2.76 -11.43 7.05
C THR A 73 -4.25 -11.21 6.76
N HIS A 74 -5.05 -12.29 6.66
CA HIS A 74 -6.48 -12.17 6.39
C HIS A 74 -7.26 -11.50 7.54
N GLN A 75 -6.81 -11.63 8.80
CA GLN A 75 -7.43 -10.92 9.93
C GLN A 75 -7.05 -9.45 9.94
N ILE A 76 -5.81 -9.13 9.56
CA ILE A 76 -5.33 -7.75 9.42
C ILE A 76 -6.07 -7.03 8.28
N SER A 77 -6.21 -7.69 7.13
CA SER A 77 -6.98 -7.14 6.00
C SER A 77 -8.44 -6.84 6.38
N ARG A 78 -9.09 -7.75 7.12
CA ARG A 78 -10.47 -7.55 7.59
C ARG A 78 -10.64 -6.41 8.60
N ARG A 79 -9.55 -5.91 9.18
CA ARG A 79 -9.56 -4.71 10.05
C ARG A 79 -9.47 -3.41 9.26
N GLY A 80 -9.30 -3.49 7.95
CA GLY A 80 -9.26 -2.34 7.07
C GLY A 80 -7.86 -1.91 6.67
N ILE A 81 -6.90 -2.85 6.60
CA ILE A 81 -5.58 -2.62 6.00
C ILE A 81 -5.53 -3.33 4.66
N ALA A 82 -5.29 -2.59 3.58
CA ALA A 82 -5.04 -3.13 2.25
C ALA A 82 -3.65 -2.75 1.76
N ARG A 83 -3.06 -3.58 0.89
CA ARG A 83 -1.75 -3.36 0.29
C ARG A 83 -1.76 -3.71 -1.19
N THR A 84 -1.14 -2.86 -2.00
CA THR A 84 -0.66 -3.24 -3.34
C THR A 84 0.73 -3.85 -3.21
N PHE A 85 1.21 -4.54 -4.23
CA PHE A 85 2.52 -5.20 -4.21
C PHE A 85 3.40 -4.64 -5.32
N GLN A 86 4.72 -4.63 -5.11
CA GLN A 86 5.69 -4.23 -6.11
C GLN A 86 5.48 -4.97 -7.45
N ASN A 87 5.31 -6.29 -7.40
CA ASN A 87 4.89 -7.09 -8.55
C ASN A 87 3.35 -7.16 -8.57
N ILE A 88 2.75 -6.71 -9.66
CA ILE A 88 1.29 -6.69 -9.85
C ILE A 88 0.70 -8.08 -9.63
N ARG A 89 -0.26 -8.18 -8.71
CA ARG A 89 -0.93 -9.44 -8.34
C ARG A 89 -2.39 -9.42 -8.77
N LEU A 90 -2.63 -9.51 -10.08
CA LEU A 90 -3.97 -9.62 -10.65
C LEU A 90 -4.31 -11.08 -10.97
N PHE A 91 -5.58 -11.40 -10.97
CA PHE A 91 -6.10 -12.61 -11.61
C PHE A 91 -6.05 -12.41 -13.13
N ARG A 92 -4.95 -12.81 -13.75
CA ARG A 92 -4.61 -12.46 -15.13
C ARG A 92 -5.65 -12.86 -16.16
N SER A 93 -6.27 -14.03 -15.98
CA SER A 93 -7.29 -14.57 -16.88
C SER A 93 -8.68 -13.97 -16.70
N LEU A 94 -8.92 -13.27 -15.58
CA LEU A 94 -10.18 -12.60 -15.30
C LEU A 94 -10.20 -11.21 -15.91
N SER A 95 -11.41 -10.69 -16.20
CA SER A 95 -11.62 -9.31 -16.61
C SER A 95 -11.31 -8.33 -15.46
N ALA A 96 -11.18 -7.04 -15.78
CA ALA A 96 -11.01 -6.01 -14.78
C ALA A 96 -12.19 -6.00 -13.80
N LEU A 97 -13.42 -6.13 -14.28
CA LEU A 97 -14.63 -6.19 -13.48
C LEU A 97 -14.62 -7.39 -12.52
N GLU A 98 -14.29 -8.58 -13.03
CA GLU A 98 -14.20 -9.80 -12.22
C GLU A 98 -13.10 -9.70 -11.15
N ASN A 99 -11.96 -9.08 -11.46
CA ASN A 99 -10.89 -8.83 -10.49
C ASN A 99 -11.37 -8.01 -9.30
N VAL A 100 -12.11 -6.93 -9.53
CA VAL A 100 -12.65 -6.07 -8.47
C VAL A 100 -13.80 -6.75 -7.74
N SER A 101 -14.71 -7.42 -8.47
CA SER A 101 -15.83 -8.15 -7.88
C SER A 101 -15.36 -9.25 -6.94
N ALA A 102 -14.32 -10.01 -7.31
CA ALA A 102 -13.73 -11.05 -6.45
C ALA A 102 -13.21 -10.48 -5.12
N ALA A 103 -12.66 -9.26 -5.13
CA ALA A 103 -12.19 -8.60 -3.91
C ALA A 103 -13.35 -8.15 -3.01
N LEU A 104 -14.46 -7.65 -3.59
CA LEU A 104 -15.69 -7.30 -2.86
C LEU A 104 -16.30 -8.52 -2.16
N VAL A 105 -16.38 -9.66 -2.86
CA VAL A 105 -16.88 -10.93 -2.29
C VAL A 105 -15.97 -11.40 -1.15
N GLY A 106 -14.65 -11.34 -1.33
CA GLY A 106 -13.68 -11.73 -0.31
C GLY A 106 -13.71 -10.85 0.95
N ALA A 107 -14.09 -9.57 0.81
CA ALA A 107 -14.24 -8.64 1.92
C ALA A 107 -15.57 -8.79 2.66
N SER A 108 -16.59 -9.34 2.00
CA SER A 108 -17.89 -9.56 2.63
C SER A 108 -17.77 -10.62 3.74
N ARG A 109 -18.36 -10.32 4.92
CA ARG A 109 -18.37 -11.24 6.07
C ARG A 109 -19.33 -12.43 5.90
N SER A 110 -19.83 -12.65 4.69
CA SER A 110 -20.85 -13.67 4.42
C SER A 110 -20.28 -15.06 4.67
N GLY A 111 -20.64 -15.59 5.83
CA GLY A 111 -20.41 -16.98 6.19
C GLY A 111 -21.40 -17.91 5.50
N ARG A 112 -21.56 -19.13 5.99
CA ARG A 112 -22.42 -20.25 5.51
C ARG A 112 -23.79 -19.89 4.90
N ALA A 113 -24.31 -18.67 5.05
CA ALA A 113 -25.55 -18.20 4.44
C ALA A 113 -25.51 -18.11 2.90
N ASP A 114 -24.32 -18.03 2.28
CA ASP A 114 -24.18 -17.94 0.82
C ASP A 114 -24.28 -19.28 0.09
N LEU A 115 -24.42 -20.40 0.82
CA LEU A 115 -24.62 -21.74 0.22
C LEU A 115 -26.02 -21.92 -0.40
N GLN A 116 -26.98 -21.07 -0.09
CA GLN A 116 -28.31 -21.08 -0.71
C GLN A 116 -28.34 -20.03 -1.84
N ARG A 117 -28.14 -20.50 -3.08
CA ARG A 117 -28.34 -19.71 -4.31
C ARG A 117 -29.82 -19.31 -4.43
N GLY A 118 -30.19 -18.18 -3.87
CA GLY A 118 -31.56 -17.63 -3.92
C GLY A 118 -31.54 -16.15 -4.32
N ALA A 119 -32.72 -15.52 -4.36
CA ALA A 119 -32.90 -14.12 -4.75
C ALA A 119 -32.05 -13.12 -3.91
N ALA A 120 -31.69 -13.47 -2.68
CA ALA A 120 -30.82 -12.66 -1.83
C ALA A 120 -29.35 -12.73 -2.29
N TRP A 121 -28.89 -13.87 -2.79
CA TRP A 121 -27.55 -14.04 -3.36
C TRP A 121 -27.44 -13.24 -4.67
N GLN A 122 -28.45 -13.32 -5.52
CA GLN A 122 -28.46 -12.63 -6.81
C GLN A 122 -28.44 -11.11 -6.64
N ARG A 123 -29.24 -10.55 -5.70
CA ARG A 123 -29.18 -9.12 -5.35
C ARG A 123 -27.80 -8.67 -4.89
N ARG A 124 -27.11 -9.45 -4.04
CA ARG A 124 -25.75 -9.12 -3.60
C ARG A 124 -24.74 -9.17 -4.75
N GLU A 125 -24.88 -10.11 -5.66
CA GLU A 125 -24.01 -10.19 -6.84
C GLU A 125 -24.21 -8.97 -7.73
N ASP A 126 -25.44 -8.54 -7.99
CA ASP A 126 -25.76 -7.33 -8.74
C ASP A 126 -25.21 -6.07 -8.05
N GLU A 127 -25.34 -5.98 -6.71
CA GLU A 127 -24.78 -4.89 -5.91
C GLU A 127 -23.25 -4.87 -5.97
N ASN A 128 -22.59 -6.02 -5.88
CA ASN A 128 -21.13 -6.14 -6.01
C ASN A 128 -20.65 -5.73 -7.41
N LEU A 129 -21.35 -6.15 -8.45
CA LEU A 129 -21.05 -5.76 -9.84
C LEU A 129 -21.22 -4.26 -10.05
N ALA A 130 -22.29 -3.66 -9.49
CA ALA A 130 -22.51 -2.22 -9.57
C ALA A 130 -21.38 -1.44 -8.84
N GLN A 131 -21.00 -1.89 -7.63
CA GLN A 131 -19.89 -1.31 -6.88
C GLN A 131 -18.54 -1.48 -7.61
N ALA A 132 -18.29 -2.64 -8.22
CA ALA A 132 -17.08 -2.89 -9.00
C ALA A 132 -17.00 -1.94 -10.20
N ARG A 133 -18.11 -1.70 -10.92
CA ARG A 133 -18.16 -0.73 -12.02
C ARG A 133 -17.95 0.70 -11.55
N ASP A 134 -18.51 1.11 -10.42
CA ASP A 134 -18.26 2.44 -9.84
C ASP A 134 -16.79 2.63 -9.52
N LEU A 135 -16.16 1.66 -8.84
CA LEU A 135 -14.71 1.70 -8.54
C LEU A 135 -13.88 1.78 -9.81
N LEU A 136 -14.16 0.98 -10.83
CA LEU A 136 -13.47 1.06 -12.12
C LEU A 136 -13.65 2.43 -12.77
N GLY A 137 -14.84 3.02 -12.69
CA GLY A 137 -15.12 4.37 -13.17
C GLY A 137 -14.25 5.43 -12.50
N ARG A 138 -14.18 5.39 -11.15
CA ARG A 138 -13.37 6.32 -10.35
C ARG A 138 -11.86 6.24 -10.64
N LEU A 139 -11.38 5.05 -11.04
CA LEU A 139 -9.99 4.85 -11.41
C LEU A 139 -9.71 5.02 -12.92
N GLY A 140 -10.69 5.48 -13.70
CA GLY A 140 -10.55 5.68 -15.15
C GLY A 140 -10.47 4.39 -15.96
N LEU A 141 -10.95 3.27 -15.39
CA LEU A 141 -10.89 1.93 -16.00
C LEU A 141 -12.24 1.47 -16.59
N ALA A 142 -13.27 2.32 -16.63
CA ALA A 142 -14.61 1.92 -17.08
C ALA A 142 -14.60 1.26 -18.48
N ARG A 143 -13.81 1.80 -19.43
CA ARG A 143 -13.68 1.27 -20.79
C ARG A 143 -13.02 -0.12 -20.86
N PHE A 144 -12.33 -0.52 -19.81
CA PHE A 144 -11.62 -1.78 -19.71
C PHE A 144 -12.34 -2.82 -18.84
N ALA A 145 -13.58 -2.54 -18.40
CA ALA A 145 -14.30 -3.40 -17.46
C ALA A 145 -14.32 -4.87 -17.88
N ASP A 146 -14.59 -5.14 -19.16
CA ASP A 146 -14.69 -6.48 -19.70
C ASP A 146 -13.37 -7.02 -20.31
N ALA A 147 -12.31 -6.19 -20.33
CA ALA A 147 -11.00 -6.59 -20.84
C ALA A 147 -10.28 -7.48 -19.81
N ARG A 148 -9.57 -8.50 -20.28
CA ARG A 148 -8.74 -9.36 -19.45
C ARG A 148 -7.62 -8.54 -18.79
N ALA A 149 -7.34 -8.82 -17.53
CA ALA A 149 -6.34 -8.07 -16.77
C ALA A 149 -4.93 -8.14 -17.35
N ASP A 150 -4.55 -9.27 -17.98
CA ASP A 150 -3.24 -9.44 -18.61
C ASP A 150 -3.11 -8.72 -19.97
N SER A 151 -4.22 -8.28 -20.58
CA SER A 151 -4.23 -7.52 -21.83
C SER A 151 -4.16 -6.00 -21.61
N LEU A 152 -4.27 -5.54 -20.37
CA LEU A 152 -4.23 -4.12 -20.05
C LEU A 152 -2.79 -3.58 -20.15
N PRO A 153 -2.59 -2.32 -20.59
CA PRO A 153 -1.33 -1.61 -20.42
C PRO A 153 -0.88 -1.60 -18.95
N TYR A 154 0.41 -1.46 -18.72
CA TYR A 154 0.98 -1.57 -17.36
C TYR A 154 0.39 -0.57 -16.36
N GLY A 155 0.22 0.69 -16.74
CA GLY A 155 -0.38 1.72 -15.89
C GLY A 155 -1.82 1.39 -15.49
N GLU A 156 -2.62 0.83 -16.40
CA GLU A 156 -3.98 0.39 -16.14
C GLU A 156 -4.02 -0.86 -15.24
N GLN A 157 -3.05 -1.77 -15.37
CA GLN A 157 -2.91 -2.90 -14.44
C GLN A 157 -2.63 -2.42 -13.02
N ARG A 158 -1.78 -1.39 -12.84
CA ARG A 158 -1.55 -0.75 -11.53
C ARG A 158 -2.80 -0.12 -10.95
N ARG A 159 -3.55 0.62 -11.78
CA ARG A 159 -4.84 1.20 -11.36
C ARG A 159 -5.84 0.11 -10.97
N LEU A 160 -5.86 -1.00 -11.68
CA LEU A 160 -6.71 -2.15 -11.36
C LEU A 160 -6.31 -2.81 -10.03
N GLU A 161 -5.02 -2.90 -9.73
CA GLU A 161 -4.54 -3.39 -8.44
C GLU A 161 -4.99 -2.49 -7.29
N ILE A 162 -4.93 -1.17 -7.47
CA ILE A 162 -5.47 -0.19 -6.50
C ILE A 162 -6.99 -0.36 -6.36
N ALA A 163 -7.73 -0.54 -7.47
CA ALA A 163 -9.18 -0.79 -7.44
C ALA A 163 -9.53 -2.02 -6.60
N ARG A 164 -8.78 -3.10 -6.74
CA ARG A 164 -8.95 -4.31 -5.93
C ARG A 164 -8.66 -4.08 -4.45
N ALA A 165 -7.63 -3.30 -4.13
CA ALA A 165 -7.33 -2.93 -2.76
C ALA A 165 -8.48 -2.10 -2.15
N LEU A 166 -9.00 -1.11 -2.88
CA LEU A 166 -10.13 -0.27 -2.47
C LEU A 166 -11.45 -1.04 -2.31
N ALA A 167 -11.66 -2.09 -3.10
CA ALA A 167 -12.82 -2.97 -2.98
C ALA A 167 -12.94 -3.62 -1.59
N THR A 168 -11.84 -3.77 -0.86
CA THR A 168 -11.86 -4.25 0.52
C THR A 168 -12.30 -3.19 1.54
N ARG A 169 -12.60 -1.96 1.10
CA ARG A 169 -12.98 -0.80 1.92
C ARG A 169 -11.99 -0.53 3.04
N PRO A 170 -10.71 -0.32 2.72
CA PRO A 170 -9.69 -0.12 3.73
C PRO A 170 -9.80 1.24 4.40
N ARG A 171 -9.31 1.33 5.63
CA ARG A 171 -9.03 2.60 6.34
C ARG A 171 -7.56 3.01 6.13
N LEU A 172 -6.69 2.03 5.89
CA LEU A 172 -5.27 2.21 5.59
C LEU A 172 -4.93 1.49 4.29
N LEU A 173 -4.43 2.24 3.32
CA LEU A 173 -3.92 1.72 2.05
C LEU A 173 -2.40 1.83 2.02
N LEU A 174 -1.72 0.70 1.86
CA LEU A 174 -0.28 0.61 1.69
C LEU A 174 0.04 0.48 0.21
N LEU A 175 0.75 1.46 -0.36
CA LEU A 175 1.17 1.47 -1.76
C LEU A 175 2.67 1.14 -1.85
N ASP A 176 3.00 0.02 -2.46
CA ASP A 176 4.38 -0.48 -2.58
C ASP A 176 4.90 -0.21 -4.00
N GLU A 177 5.77 0.81 -4.12
CA GLU A 177 6.36 1.30 -5.38
C GLU A 177 5.34 1.50 -6.51
N PRO A 178 4.27 2.29 -6.28
CA PRO A 178 3.19 2.40 -7.25
C PRO A 178 3.61 3.08 -8.56
N ALA A 179 4.65 3.93 -8.54
CA ALA A 179 5.15 4.67 -9.71
C ALA A 179 6.25 3.92 -10.48
N ALA A 180 6.69 2.74 -10.02
CA ALA A 180 7.75 1.98 -10.66
C ALA A 180 7.42 1.63 -12.11
N GLY A 181 8.38 1.87 -13.02
CA GLY A 181 8.23 1.55 -14.44
C GLY A 181 7.34 2.50 -15.26
N MET A 182 6.83 3.57 -14.64
CA MET A 182 5.98 4.57 -15.30
C MET A 182 6.80 5.71 -15.90
N ASN A 183 6.33 6.23 -17.03
CA ASN A 183 6.86 7.46 -17.61
C ASN A 183 6.37 8.71 -16.83
N PRO A 184 6.96 9.91 -17.05
CA PRO A 184 6.59 11.12 -16.28
C PRO A 184 5.10 11.48 -16.33
N SER A 185 4.44 11.32 -17.47
CA SER A 185 3.02 11.64 -17.61
C SER A 185 2.13 10.63 -16.88
N GLU A 186 2.50 9.36 -16.88
CA GLU A 186 1.81 8.31 -16.12
C GLU A 186 1.97 8.51 -14.60
N LYS A 187 3.16 8.94 -14.14
CA LYS A 187 3.41 9.28 -12.75
C LYS A 187 2.55 10.44 -12.28
N GLU A 188 2.44 11.49 -13.10
CA GLU A 188 1.58 12.63 -12.77
C GLU A 188 0.10 12.23 -12.71
N ALA A 189 -0.39 11.45 -13.66
CA ALA A 189 -1.75 10.92 -13.63
C ALA A 189 -2.01 9.99 -12.44
N LEU A 190 -1.00 9.23 -12.00
CA LEU A 190 -1.08 8.41 -10.79
C LEU A 190 -1.10 9.28 -9.53
N ARG A 191 -0.28 10.34 -9.48
CA ARG A 191 -0.26 11.30 -8.36
C ARG A 191 -1.63 11.93 -8.16
N GLU A 192 -2.23 12.45 -9.22
CA GLU A 192 -3.59 13.03 -9.18
C GLU A 192 -4.64 12.00 -8.72
N LEU A 193 -4.53 10.77 -9.21
CA LEU A 193 -5.39 9.68 -8.79
C LEU A 193 -5.25 9.40 -7.27
N ILE A 194 -4.03 9.27 -6.75
CA ILE A 194 -3.81 9.01 -5.32
C ILE A 194 -4.38 10.15 -4.47
N VAL A 195 -4.18 11.41 -4.86
CA VAL A 195 -4.75 12.58 -4.17
C VAL A 195 -6.28 12.54 -4.18
N SER A 196 -6.90 12.22 -5.32
CA SER A 196 -8.37 12.10 -5.40
C SER A 196 -8.89 10.97 -4.51
N LEU A 197 -8.24 9.81 -4.53
CA LEU A 197 -8.62 8.66 -3.71
C LEU A 197 -8.48 8.95 -2.20
N HIS A 198 -7.38 9.60 -1.81
CA HIS A 198 -7.15 10.02 -0.43
C HIS A 198 -8.28 10.91 0.07
N ARG A 199 -8.68 11.92 -0.71
CA ARG A 199 -9.76 12.85 -0.39
C ARG A 199 -11.14 12.18 -0.43
N ASP A 200 -11.46 11.49 -1.55
CA ASP A 200 -12.83 11.03 -1.83
C ASP A 200 -13.24 9.84 -0.95
N PHE A 201 -12.28 9.03 -0.51
CA PHE A 201 -12.51 7.90 0.39
C PHE A 201 -12.07 8.16 1.83
N ALA A 202 -11.59 9.36 2.16
CA ALA A 202 -11.01 9.71 3.47
C ALA A 202 -9.97 8.67 3.95
N LEU A 203 -9.13 8.20 3.02
CA LEU A 203 -8.15 7.15 3.25
C LEU A 203 -6.94 7.68 4.02
N THR A 204 -6.38 6.83 4.87
CA THR A 204 -4.99 6.98 5.29
C THR A 204 -4.12 6.21 4.30
N ILE A 205 -3.07 6.83 3.77
CA ILE A 205 -2.20 6.19 2.78
C ILE A 205 -0.76 6.23 3.30
N VAL A 206 -0.09 5.07 3.26
CA VAL A 206 1.36 4.96 3.44
C VAL A 206 1.95 4.44 2.15
N LEU A 207 2.91 5.16 1.62
CA LEU A 207 3.53 4.90 0.34
C LEU A 207 5.01 4.54 0.54
N ILE A 208 5.49 3.52 -0.13
CA ILE A 208 6.91 3.27 -0.36
C ILE A 208 7.18 3.57 -1.83
N ASP A 209 8.15 4.42 -2.13
CA ASP A 209 8.67 4.59 -3.49
C ASP A 209 10.14 5.04 -3.44
N HIS A 210 10.87 4.79 -4.50
CA HIS A 210 12.25 5.27 -4.68
C HIS A 210 12.33 6.53 -5.55
N ASP A 211 11.21 6.95 -6.16
CA ASP A 211 11.11 8.20 -6.91
C ASP A 211 10.91 9.37 -5.94
N ILE A 212 12.04 9.98 -5.54
CA ILE A 212 12.05 11.08 -4.57
C ILE A 212 11.17 12.26 -5.03
N PRO A 213 11.27 12.76 -6.29
CA PRO A 213 10.38 13.80 -6.78
C PRO A 213 8.90 13.46 -6.67
N PHE A 214 8.50 12.24 -7.00
CA PHE A 214 7.12 11.76 -6.88
C PHE A 214 6.63 11.82 -5.42
N VAL A 215 7.43 11.29 -4.48
CA VAL A 215 7.10 11.26 -3.05
C VAL A 215 6.99 12.66 -2.46
N MET A 216 7.99 13.52 -2.74
CA MET A 216 8.07 14.88 -2.18
C MET A 216 6.92 15.79 -2.64
N ASN A 217 6.39 15.55 -3.85
CA ASN A 217 5.24 16.30 -4.37
C ASN A 217 3.88 15.73 -3.96
N LEU A 218 3.86 14.56 -3.33
CA LEU A 218 2.62 13.85 -3.00
C LEU A 218 2.34 13.81 -1.49
N CYS A 219 3.35 13.61 -0.66
CA CYS A 219 3.18 13.26 0.75
C CYS A 219 3.38 14.48 1.67
N GLU A 220 2.60 14.53 2.75
CA GLU A 220 2.69 15.57 3.79
C GLU A 220 3.88 15.36 4.74
N ARG A 221 4.26 14.10 4.95
CA ARG A 221 5.34 13.67 5.84
C ARG A 221 6.07 12.48 5.23
N VAL A 222 7.37 12.50 5.37
CA VAL A 222 8.27 11.48 4.85
C VAL A 222 9.12 10.94 5.98
N THR A 223 9.17 9.62 6.13
CA THR A 223 10.09 8.89 7.01
C THR A 223 11.19 8.28 6.15
N VAL A 224 12.44 8.47 6.54
CA VAL A 224 13.60 7.92 5.82
C VAL A 224 14.20 6.79 6.62
N LEU A 225 14.33 5.64 5.99
CA LEU A 225 15.03 4.48 6.53
C LEU A 225 16.39 4.32 5.83
N ASP A 226 17.41 3.96 6.60
CA ASP A 226 18.70 3.51 6.10
C ASP A 226 19.20 2.37 6.98
N HIS A 227 19.72 1.28 6.37
CA HIS A 227 20.22 0.08 7.07
C HIS A 227 19.30 -0.43 8.20
N GLY A 228 17.96 -0.34 8.00
CA GLY A 228 16.96 -0.78 8.96
C GLY A 228 16.62 0.22 10.06
N GLU A 229 17.24 1.39 10.09
CA GLU A 229 17.04 2.44 11.09
C GLU A 229 16.32 3.66 10.51
N LYS A 230 15.55 4.37 11.34
CA LYS A 230 14.96 5.65 10.96
C LYS A 230 15.99 6.77 11.13
N ILE A 231 16.47 7.34 10.01
CA ILE A 231 17.47 8.41 10.03
C ILE A 231 16.85 9.82 10.00
N ALA A 232 15.65 9.98 9.43
CA ALA A 232 14.94 11.26 9.39
C ALA A 232 13.42 11.07 9.34
N GLU A 233 12.68 12.08 9.80
CA GLU A 233 11.22 12.17 9.66
C GLU A 233 10.79 13.64 9.67
N GLY A 234 9.89 14.01 8.77
CA GLY A 234 9.35 15.37 8.71
C GLY A 234 8.66 15.69 7.39
N PRO A 235 8.29 16.96 7.21
CA PRO A 235 7.77 17.44 5.93
C PRO A 235 8.84 17.33 4.83
N PRO A 236 8.43 17.20 3.54
CA PRO A 236 9.33 16.97 2.41
C PRO A 236 10.53 17.91 2.35
N ASP A 237 10.33 19.22 2.51
CA ASP A 237 11.41 20.21 2.43
C ASP A 237 12.50 20.00 3.49
N ARG A 238 12.09 19.61 4.72
CA ARG A 238 13.01 19.35 5.81
C ARG A 238 13.82 18.07 5.55
N VAL A 239 13.15 17.03 5.09
CA VAL A 239 13.80 15.74 4.79
C VAL A 239 14.79 15.87 3.63
N ARG A 240 14.42 16.62 2.59
CA ARG A 240 15.27 16.86 1.41
C ARG A 240 16.57 17.56 1.75
N SER A 241 16.61 18.41 2.79
CA SER A 241 17.78 19.16 3.21
C SER A 241 18.56 18.52 4.37
N ASP A 242 18.13 17.36 4.89
CA ASP A 242 18.83 16.65 5.98
C ASP A 242 20.13 16.04 5.46
N PRO A 243 21.32 16.39 6.03
CA PRO A 243 22.60 15.85 5.59
C PRO A 243 22.68 14.33 5.63
N ARG A 244 22.06 13.68 6.63
CA ARG A 244 22.06 12.21 6.76
C ARG A 244 21.28 11.56 5.62
N VAL A 245 20.20 12.20 5.16
CA VAL A 245 19.43 11.72 4.02
C VAL A 245 20.23 11.85 2.74
N ILE A 246 20.89 12.99 2.54
CA ILE A 246 21.77 13.22 1.37
C ILE A 246 22.90 12.18 1.34
N GLU A 247 23.55 11.94 2.46
CA GLU A 247 24.64 10.96 2.59
C GLU A 247 24.18 9.53 2.26
N ALA A 248 23.02 9.10 2.80
CA ALA A 248 22.44 7.77 2.56
C ALA A 248 22.16 7.50 1.08
N TYR A 249 21.79 8.53 0.30
CA TYR A 249 21.54 8.38 -1.14
C TYR A 249 22.82 8.54 -1.99
N LEU A 250 23.77 9.40 -1.61
CA LEU A 250 25.04 9.57 -2.33
C LEU A 250 25.99 8.38 -2.13
N GLY A 251 25.94 7.72 -0.95
CA GLY A 251 26.74 6.53 -0.66
C GLY A 251 26.39 5.33 -1.54
N THR A 252 25.10 5.20 -1.93
CA THR A 252 24.64 4.10 -2.79
C THR A 252 25.05 4.25 -4.26
N ASP A 253 25.23 5.48 -4.77
CA ASP A 253 25.68 5.72 -6.14
C ASP A 253 27.18 5.35 -6.31
N ALA A 254 27.96 5.41 -5.24
CA ALA A 254 29.40 5.04 -5.26
C ALA A 254 29.62 3.51 -5.25
N GLU A 255 28.73 2.73 -4.65
CA GLU A 255 28.82 1.26 -4.63
C GLU A 255 28.32 0.61 -5.93
N GLY A 256 27.33 1.24 -6.60
CA GLY A 256 26.78 0.76 -7.88
C GLY A 256 27.72 0.95 -9.08
N ALA A 257 28.76 1.77 -8.95
CA ALA A 257 29.75 2.03 -10.02
C ALA A 257 30.97 1.08 -9.99
N GLN A 258 31.00 0.14 -9.03
CA GLN A 258 32.12 -0.82 -8.85
C GLN A 258 31.73 -2.30 -9.03
N ALA A 259 30.52 -2.61 -9.53
CA ALA A 259 30.07 -3.97 -9.74
C ALA A 259 29.90 -4.31 -11.23
#